data_a5d77fb6d1d0a31cf6598fc4d8d20d8d
#
_entry.id   a5d77fb6d1d0a31cf6598fc4d8d20d8d
#
_cell.length_a   1.000
_cell.length_b   1.000
_cell.length_c   1.000
_cell.angle_alpha   90.00
_cell.angle_beta   90.00
_cell.angle_gamma   90.00
#
_symmetry.space_group_name_H-M   'P 1'
#
loop_
_entity.id
_entity.type
_entity.pdbx_description
1 polymer ?
#
loop_
_entity_poly.entity_id
_entity_poly.type
_entity_poly.pdbx_seq_one_letter_code
_entity_poly.pdbx_strand_id
1 'polypeptide(L)'
;ENKMERVKLSDDIEFSRIAYGMWRLTDDPNISTDHVRKKIELCIEQGITTFDQADIYGDYGAEEVLGKVLRQDKSLRGQMEIVTKCDIIAPIGKFKNEKVKYYDTSKEHLTYSVDSSLANMCIEQIDLLLIHRPDPFMDVEETAESLDNLVKSGKVKAIGVSNFRPWDWSLLQSSMQN
;
A
#
# COMPACT_ATOMS: atom_id res chain seq x y z
N GLU A 1 31.10 0.36 -7.88
CA GLU A 1 29.82 0.94 -7.45
C GLU A 1 28.92 -0.17 -6.96
N ASN A 2 28.56 -0.17 -5.67
CA ASN A 2 27.57 -1.10 -5.12
C ASN A 2 26.19 -0.67 -5.61
N LYS A 3 25.74 -1.26 -6.72
CA LYS A 3 24.39 -1.05 -7.23
C LYS A 3 23.40 -1.72 -6.28
N MET A 4 22.31 -1.02 -5.91
CA MET A 4 21.23 -1.58 -5.11
C MET A 4 20.72 -2.88 -5.76
N GLU A 5 20.72 -3.97 -4.98
CA GLU A 5 20.19 -5.24 -5.42
C GLU A 5 18.67 -5.15 -5.65
N ARG A 6 18.21 -5.81 -6.70
CA ARG A 6 16.79 -5.95 -7.02
C ARG A 6 16.31 -7.33 -6.65
N VAL A 7 15.10 -7.43 -6.11
CA VAL A 7 14.48 -8.70 -5.70
C VAL A 7 13.25 -8.94 -6.54
N LYS A 8 13.25 -10.02 -7.30
CA LYS A 8 12.11 -10.45 -8.10
C LYS A 8 11.10 -11.15 -7.19
N LEU A 9 9.88 -10.63 -7.10
CA LEU A 9 8.78 -11.21 -6.33
C LEU A 9 7.86 -12.06 -7.20
N SER A 10 7.68 -11.67 -8.46
CA SER A 10 6.94 -12.41 -9.48
C SER A 10 7.51 -12.07 -10.85
N ASP A 11 6.93 -12.61 -11.93
CA ASP A 11 7.43 -12.30 -13.29
C ASP A 11 7.31 -10.82 -13.64
N ASP A 12 6.33 -10.13 -13.06
CA ASP A 12 6.02 -8.74 -13.37
C ASP A 12 6.39 -7.75 -12.26
N ILE A 13 6.90 -8.24 -11.11
CA ILE A 13 7.17 -7.39 -9.94
C ILE A 13 8.58 -7.60 -9.45
N GLU A 14 9.33 -6.52 -9.45
CA GLU A 14 10.68 -6.46 -8.92
C GLU A 14 10.81 -5.23 -8.02
N PHE A 15 11.33 -5.44 -6.82
CA PHE A 15 11.53 -4.39 -5.82
C PHE A 15 13.01 -4.13 -5.57
N SER A 16 13.36 -2.93 -5.12
CA SER A 16 14.65 -2.70 -4.50
C SER A 16 14.75 -3.52 -3.21
N ARG A 17 15.92 -4.11 -2.93
CA ARG A 17 16.14 -4.94 -1.73
C ARG A 17 15.85 -4.21 -0.44
N ILE A 18 16.10 -2.90 -0.42
CA ILE A 18 15.73 -2.00 0.68
C ILE A 18 14.51 -1.21 0.24
N ALA A 19 13.48 -1.18 1.07
CA ALA A 19 12.30 -0.36 0.89
C ALA A 19 12.31 0.81 1.88
N TYR A 20 11.83 1.97 1.43
CA TYR A 20 11.63 3.12 2.29
C TYR A 20 10.24 3.05 2.93
N GLY A 21 10.21 2.85 4.25
CA GLY A 21 8.97 2.81 5.02
C GLY A 21 8.45 4.22 5.32
N MET A 22 7.18 4.45 4.99
CA MET A 22 6.52 5.76 5.19
C MET A 22 5.66 5.82 6.46
N TRP A 23 5.76 4.83 7.32
CA TRP A 23 4.98 4.78 8.56
C TRP A 23 5.12 6.04 9.41
N ARG A 24 6.32 6.58 9.51
CA ARG A 24 6.62 7.78 10.30
C ARG A 24 6.82 9.05 9.47
N LEU A 25 6.35 9.04 8.23
CA LEU A 25 6.51 10.19 7.35
C LEU A 25 5.92 11.47 7.95
N THR A 26 4.75 11.36 8.58
CA THR A 26 4.04 12.49 9.19
C THR A 26 4.52 12.84 10.61
N ASP A 27 5.43 12.06 11.19
CA ASP A 27 6.08 12.41 12.46
C ASP A 27 7.18 13.46 12.26
N ASP A 28 7.66 13.65 11.03
CA ASP A 28 8.59 14.72 10.70
C ASP A 28 7.87 16.08 10.87
N PRO A 29 8.43 17.02 11.63
CA PRO A 29 7.86 18.36 11.78
C PRO A 29 7.77 19.12 10.44
N ASN A 30 8.53 18.70 9.42
CA ASN A 30 8.46 19.25 8.07
C ASN A 30 7.92 18.22 7.10
N ILE A 31 6.62 18.31 6.79
CA ILE A 31 5.95 17.51 5.77
C ILE A 31 5.61 18.32 4.51
N SER A 32 6.35 19.42 4.28
CA SER A 32 6.18 20.19 3.05
C SER A 32 6.48 19.29 1.82
N THR A 33 5.79 19.56 0.73
CA THR A 33 5.92 18.77 -0.50
C THR A 33 7.36 18.73 -1.00
N ASP A 34 8.10 19.85 -0.90
CA ASP A 34 9.50 19.93 -1.33
C ASP A 34 10.42 19.10 -0.43
N HIS A 35 10.18 19.07 0.88
CA HIS A 35 10.97 18.28 1.81
C HIS A 35 10.75 16.78 1.59
N VAL A 36 9.50 16.36 1.42
CA VAL A 36 9.15 14.97 1.13
C VAL A 36 9.69 14.53 -0.24
N ARG A 37 9.61 15.41 -1.25
CA ARG A 37 10.21 15.14 -2.57
C ARG A 37 11.70 14.86 -2.46
N LYS A 38 12.45 15.69 -1.72
CA LYS A 38 13.89 15.48 -1.53
C LYS A 38 14.20 14.14 -0.88
N LYS A 39 13.40 13.68 0.08
CA LYS A 39 13.55 12.34 0.67
C LYS A 39 13.40 11.24 -0.38
N ILE A 40 12.38 11.36 -1.23
CA ILE A 40 12.13 10.39 -2.30
C ILE A 40 13.27 10.40 -3.32
N GLU A 41 13.69 11.56 -3.77
CA GLU A 41 14.80 11.71 -4.73
C GLU A 41 16.10 11.11 -4.19
N LEU A 42 16.44 11.38 -2.92
CA LEU A 42 17.60 10.79 -2.25
C LEU A 42 17.51 9.26 -2.18
N CYS A 43 16.34 8.71 -1.92
CA CYS A 43 16.12 7.25 -1.97
C CYS A 43 16.41 6.71 -3.38
N ILE A 44 15.82 7.32 -4.40
CA ILE A 44 15.98 6.91 -5.80
C ILE A 44 17.45 7.00 -6.24
N GLU A 45 18.16 8.06 -5.88
CA GLU A 45 19.61 8.20 -6.14
C GLU A 45 20.43 7.07 -5.54
N GLN A 46 20.01 6.51 -4.41
CA GLN A 46 20.62 5.36 -3.75
C GLN A 46 20.15 4.01 -4.34
N GLY A 47 19.24 4.03 -5.31
CA GLY A 47 18.61 2.84 -5.87
C GLY A 47 17.48 2.26 -5.04
N ILE A 48 17.02 2.97 -3.99
CA ILE A 48 15.84 2.60 -3.19
C ILE A 48 14.62 3.15 -3.91
N THR A 49 13.90 2.28 -4.60
CA THR A 49 12.75 2.64 -5.44
C THR A 49 11.43 2.10 -4.92
N THR A 50 11.46 1.23 -3.92
CA THR A 50 10.28 0.66 -3.29
C THR A 50 9.89 1.47 -2.06
N PHE A 51 8.63 1.94 -2.04
CA PHE A 51 8.07 2.78 -0.99
C PHE A 51 6.90 2.07 -0.34
N ASP A 52 6.99 1.88 0.98
CA ASP A 52 6.01 1.13 1.76
C ASP A 52 5.06 2.07 2.51
N GLN A 53 3.82 2.10 2.05
CA GLN A 53 2.70 2.83 2.61
C GLN A 53 1.67 1.92 3.27
N ALA A 54 0.73 2.52 3.94
CA ALA A 54 -0.54 1.93 4.35
C ALA A 54 -1.58 3.05 4.48
N ASP A 55 -2.86 2.71 4.29
CA ASP A 55 -3.94 3.67 4.44
C ASP A 55 -3.97 4.30 5.84
N ILE A 56 -3.71 3.50 6.88
CA ILE A 56 -3.72 3.95 8.27
C ILE A 56 -2.51 4.82 8.66
N TYR A 57 -1.41 4.80 7.92
CA TYR A 57 -0.21 5.55 8.28
C TYR A 57 -0.49 7.05 8.38
N GLY A 58 0.10 7.69 9.41
CA GLY A 58 -0.12 9.11 9.67
C GLY A 58 -1.58 9.44 9.97
N ASP A 59 -2.28 8.61 10.73
CA ASP A 59 -3.70 8.75 11.01
C ASP A 59 -4.56 8.87 9.73
N TYR A 60 -4.28 8.02 8.75
CA TYR A 60 -4.85 8.02 7.38
C TYR A 60 -4.45 9.22 6.52
N GLY A 61 -3.33 9.86 6.82
CA GLY A 61 -2.85 11.05 6.10
C GLY A 61 -1.55 10.87 5.31
N ALA A 62 -0.77 9.80 5.56
CA ALA A 62 0.55 9.65 4.93
C ALA A 62 0.49 9.43 3.42
N GLU A 63 -0.52 8.74 2.91
CA GLU A 63 -0.72 8.55 1.47
C GLU A 63 -0.97 9.89 0.76
N GLU A 64 -1.74 10.80 1.36
CA GLU A 64 -1.97 12.13 0.80
C GLU A 64 -0.69 12.99 0.77
N VAL A 65 0.18 12.85 1.77
CA VAL A 65 1.48 13.55 1.80
C VAL A 65 2.33 13.13 0.60
N LEU A 66 2.39 11.82 0.29
CA LEU A 66 3.03 11.33 -0.93
C LEU A 66 2.31 11.84 -2.19
N GLY A 67 0.99 11.83 -2.19
CA GLY A 67 0.17 12.26 -3.32
C GLY A 67 0.40 13.71 -3.73
N LYS A 68 0.67 14.61 -2.78
CA LYS A 68 1.03 16.00 -3.06
C LYS A 68 2.31 16.10 -3.88
N VAL A 69 3.31 15.25 -3.61
CA VAL A 69 4.56 15.18 -4.37
C VAL A 69 4.28 14.68 -5.79
N LEU A 70 3.57 13.56 -5.91
CA LEU A 70 3.30 12.93 -7.21
C LEU A 70 2.35 13.76 -8.10
N ARG A 71 1.50 14.60 -7.50
CA ARG A 71 0.68 15.56 -8.23
C ARG A 71 1.52 16.66 -8.86
N GLN A 72 2.54 17.14 -8.16
CA GLN A 72 3.45 18.17 -8.67
C GLN A 72 4.45 17.61 -9.69
N ASP A 73 4.92 16.38 -9.49
CA ASP A 73 5.88 15.73 -10.36
C ASP A 73 5.47 14.28 -10.65
N LYS A 74 4.68 14.12 -11.72
CA LYS A 74 4.19 12.82 -12.16
C LYS A 74 5.30 11.89 -12.68
N SER A 75 6.45 12.45 -13.06
CA SER A 75 7.58 11.64 -13.58
C SER A 75 8.20 10.75 -12.51
N LEU A 76 8.11 11.13 -11.24
CA LEU A 76 8.61 10.33 -10.13
C LEU A 76 7.89 8.97 -10.02
N ARG A 77 6.58 8.92 -10.32
CA ARG A 77 5.81 7.68 -10.22
C ARG A 77 6.42 6.53 -11.02
N GLY A 78 6.93 6.82 -12.23
CA GLY A 78 7.57 5.82 -13.09
C GLY A 78 8.88 5.26 -12.56
N GLN A 79 9.44 5.87 -11.52
CA GLN A 79 10.69 5.46 -10.87
C GLN A 79 10.44 4.75 -9.53
N MET A 80 9.19 4.50 -9.18
CA MET A 80 8.79 3.99 -7.86
C MET A 80 7.98 2.71 -8.01
N GLU A 81 8.20 1.77 -7.09
CA GLU A 81 7.26 0.71 -6.77
C GLU A 81 6.55 1.09 -5.47
N ILE A 82 5.23 1.16 -5.50
CA ILE A 82 4.42 1.58 -4.37
C ILE A 82 3.65 0.39 -3.80
N VAL A 83 3.92 0.13 -2.52
CA VAL A 83 3.18 -0.84 -1.70
C VAL A 83 2.24 -0.06 -0.81
N THR A 84 0.99 -0.48 -0.70
CA THR A 84 0.09 -0.01 0.35
C THR A 84 -0.72 -1.13 0.95
N LYS A 85 -1.47 -0.85 2.00
CA LYS A 85 -2.16 -1.84 2.81
C LYS A 85 -3.52 -1.30 3.23
N CYS A 86 -4.46 -2.19 3.47
CA CYS A 86 -5.78 -1.85 3.99
C CYS A 86 -6.29 -2.96 4.92
N ASP A 87 -7.44 -2.77 5.49
CA ASP A 87 -8.29 -3.58 6.36
C ASP A 87 -8.32 -3.16 7.83
N ILE A 88 -7.42 -2.30 8.30
CA ILE A 88 -7.50 -1.81 9.67
C ILE A 88 -8.42 -0.60 9.72
N ILE A 89 -9.47 -0.69 10.54
CA ILE A 89 -10.30 0.44 10.94
C ILE A 89 -9.95 0.79 12.38
N ALA A 90 -9.37 1.95 12.59
CA ALA A 90 -8.99 2.43 13.92
C ALA A 90 -9.68 3.77 14.22
N PRO A 91 -10.03 4.08 15.49
CA PRO A 91 -10.74 5.30 15.87
C PRO A 91 -9.83 6.54 15.85
N ILE A 92 -9.19 6.78 14.70
CA ILE A 92 -8.28 7.90 14.43
C ILE A 92 -8.57 8.47 13.03
N GLY A 93 -8.11 9.68 12.76
CA GLY A 93 -8.24 10.32 11.45
C GLY A 93 -9.67 10.31 10.93
N LYS A 94 -9.87 9.83 9.72
CA LYS A 94 -11.20 9.75 9.07
C LYS A 94 -12.19 8.81 9.78
N PHE A 95 -11.70 7.87 10.60
CA PHE A 95 -12.51 6.92 11.37
C PHE A 95 -12.62 7.28 12.86
N LYS A 96 -12.35 8.52 13.24
CA LYS A 96 -12.36 8.98 14.65
C LYS A 96 -13.67 8.75 15.41
N ASN A 97 -14.77 8.54 14.68
CA ASN A 97 -16.09 8.28 15.28
C ASN A 97 -16.34 6.78 15.58
N GLU A 98 -15.44 5.91 15.13
CA GLU A 98 -15.51 4.49 15.48
C GLU A 98 -15.22 4.31 16.98
N LYS A 99 -15.86 3.31 17.59
CA LYS A 99 -15.73 3.07 19.03
C LYS A 99 -14.57 2.15 19.38
N VAL A 100 -14.21 1.26 18.46
CA VAL A 100 -13.19 0.24 18.65
C VAL A 100 -12.38 0.07 17.37
N LYS A 101 -11.17 -0.44 17.51
CA LYS A 101 -10.38 -0.91 16.39
C LYS A 101 -10.87 -2.28 15.93
N TYR A 102 -11.05 -2.46 14.62
CA TYR A 102 -11.41 -3.74 14.01
C TYR A 102 -10.81 -3.88 12.62
N TYR A 103 -11.00 -5.06 12.01
CA TYR A 103 -10.55 -5.34 10.65
C TYR A 103 -11.77 -5.52 9.75
N ASP A 104 -11.67 -5.07 8.52
CA ASP A 104 -12.72 -5.19 7.52
C ASP A 104 -12.12 -5.62 6.18
N THR A 105 -12.39 -6.86 5.79
CA THR A 105 -11.95 -7.47 4.54
C THR A 105 -13.11 -7.68 3.56
N SER A 106 -14.25 -7.03 3.80
CA SER A 106 -15.40 -7.07 2.90
C SER A 106 -15.07 -6.47 1.52
N LYS A 107 -15.76 -6.92 0.50
CA LYS A 107 -15.67 -6.38 -0.87
C LYS A 107 -15.86 -4.87 -0.90
N GLU A 108 -16.85 -4.36 -0.18
CA GLU A 108 -17.15 -2.95 -0.10
C GLU A 108 -15.96 -2.16 0.46
N HIS A 109 -15.40 -2.61 1.58
CA HIS A 109 -14.29 -1.91 2.23
C HIS A 109 -13.00 -1.99 1.42
N LEU A 110 -12.67 -3.15 0.86
CA LEU A 110 -11.46 -3.31 0.02
C LEU A 110 -11.53 -2.40 -1.21
N THR A 111 -12.67 -2.34 -1.88
CA THR A 111 -12.88 -1.45 -3.04
C THR A 111 -12.75 0.02 -2.64
N TYR A 112 -13.41 0.42 -1.56
CA TYR A 112 -13.32 1.78 -1.03
C TYR A 112 -11.88 2.16 -0.66
N SER A 113 -11.16 1.27 0.04
CA SER A 113 -9.79 1.54 0.47
C SER A 113 -8.84 1.70 -0.72
N VAL A 114 -8.94 0.84 -1.73
CA VAL A 114 -8.10 0.94 -2.92
C VAL A 114 -8.39 2.22 -3.70
N ASP A 115 -9.65 2.55 -3.92
CA ASP A 115 -10.04 3.79 -4.61
C ASP A 115 -9.56 5.03 -3.85
N SER A 116 -9.68 5.02 -2.52
CA SER A 116 -9.16 6.09 -1.66
C SER A 116 -7.64 6.21 -1.74
N SER A 117 -6.92 5.10 -1.67
CA SER A 117 -5.45 5.09 -1.76
C SER A 117 -4.95 5.61 -3.11
N LEU A 118 -5.58 5.19 -4.22
CA LEU A 118 -5.26 5.69 -5.56
C LEU A 118 -5.48 7.21 -5.67
N ALA A 119 -6.60 7.70 -5.16
CA ALA A 119 -6.92 9.13 -5.16
C ALA A 119 -5.97 9.92 -4.27
N ASN A 120 -5.70 9.46 -3.05
CA ASN A 120 -4.82 10.11 -2.09
C ASN A 120 -3.38 10.21 -2.61
N MET A 121 -2.85 9.14 -3.20
CA MET A 121 -1.50 9.11 -3.76
C MET A 121 -1.41 9.70 -5.17
N CYS A 122 -2.53 10.04 -5.81
CA CYS A 122 -2.58 10.54 -7.19
C CYS A 122 -1.93 9.59 -8.20
N ILE A 123 -2.21 8.30 -8.08
CA ILE A 123 -1.73 7.23 -8.95
C ILE A 123 -2.89 6.43 -9.52
N GLU A 124 -2.65 5.74 -10.64
CA GLU A 124 -3.66 4.92 -11.31
C GLU A 124 -3.57 3.45 -10.94
N GLN A 125 -2.41 2.99 -10.47
CA GLN A 125 -2.17 1.61 -10.10
C GLN A 125 -1.25 1.51 -8.88
N ILE A 126 -1.60 0.62 -7.96
CA ILE A 126 -0.76 0.18 -6.83
C ILE A 126 0.06 -1.03 -7.30
N ASP A 127 1.37 -1.05 -7.04
CA ASP A 127 2.23 -2.17 -7.43
C ASP A 127 1.96 -3.42 -6.57
N LEU A 128 1.80 -3.25 -5.26
CA LEU A 128 1.45 -4.33 -4.35
C LEU A 128 0.49 -3.85 -3.28
N LEU A 129 -0.67 -4.49 -3.21
CA LEU A 129 -1.63 -4.31 -2.12
C LEU A 129 -1.48 -5.45 -1.10
N LEU A 130 -1.31 -5.11 0.17
CA LEU A 130 -1.30 -6.07 1.26
C LEU A 130 -2.57 -5.94 2.10
N ILE A 131 -3.18 -7.07 2.45
CA ILE A 131 -4.09 -7.13 3.58
C ILE A 131 -3.26 -6.94 4.84
N HIS A 132 -3.49 -5.86 5.60
CA HIS A 132 -2.56 -5.39 6.63
C HIS A 132 -2.51 -6.32 7.83
N ARG A 133 -3.66 -6.87 8.22
CA ARG A 133 -3.80 -7.79 9.35
C ARG A 133 -4.76 -8.92 9.01
N PRO A 134 -4.55 -10.12 9.58
CA PRO A 134 -5.54 -11.19 9.46
C PRO A 134 -6.86 -10.75 10.14
N ASP A 135 -7.97 -10.99 9.45
CA ASP A 135 -9.32 -10.75 9.94
C ASP A 135 -9.94 -12.08 10.35
N PRO A 136 -10.21 -12.31 11.65
CA PRO A 136 -10.84 -13.56 12.11
C PRO A 136 -12.23 -13.79 11.54
N PHE A 137 -12.90 -12.74 11.07
CA PHE A 137 -14.24 -12.77 10.49
C PHE A 137 -14.24 -12.67 8.96
N MET A 138 -13.08 -12.87 8.33
CA MET A 138 -12.97 -12.83 6.87
C MET A 138 -13.90 -13.86 6.22
N ASP A 139 -14.72 -13.40 5.28
CA ASP A 139 -15.32 -14.28 4.27
C ASP A 139 -14.27 -14.51 3.18
N VAL A 140 -13.70 -15.71 3.17
CA VAL A 140 -12.55 -16.04 2.31
C VAL A 140 -12.92 -15.94 0.83
N GLU A 141 -14.11 -16.40 0.45
CA GLU A 141 -14.55 -16.39 -0.94
C GLU A 141 -14.83 -14.97 -1.43
N GLU A 142 -15.55 -14.17 -0.65
CA GLU A 142 -15.81 -12.77 -0.97
C GLU A 142 -14.51 -11.97 -1.07
N THR A 143 -13.60 -12.16 -0.12
CA THR A 143 -12.31 -11.45 -0.09
C THR A 143 -11.46 -11.85 -1.30
N ALA A 144 -11.35 -13.15 -1.61
CA ALA A 144 -10.61 -13.65 -2.76
C ALA A 144 -11.16 -13.08 -4.08
N GLU A 145 -12.47 -13.12 -4.29
CA GLU A 145 -13.11 -12.53 -5.47
C GLU A 145 -12.84 -11.02 -5.59
N SER A 146 -12.91 -10.32 -4.46
CA SER A 146 -12.65 -8.87 -4.43
C SER A 146 -11.22 -8.53 -4.83
N LEU A 147 -10.24 -9.28 -4.32
CA LEU A 147 -8.83 -9.11 -4.66
C LEU A 147 -8.56 -9.42 -6.14
N ASP A 148 -9.13 -10.53 -6.66
CA ASP A 148 -9.04 -10.88 -8.08
C ASP A 148 -9.61 -9.78 -8.98
N ASN A 149 -10.74 -9.18 -8.60
CA ASN A 149 -11.35 -8.09 -9.33
C ASN A 149 -10.50 -6.82 -9.33
N LEU A 150 -9.82 -6.52 -8.23
CA LEU A 150 -8.89 -5.39 -8.15
C LEU A 150 -7.70 -5.57 -9.10
N VAL A 151 -7.18 -6.79 -9.24
CA VAL A 151 -6.11 -7.10 -10.20
C VAL A 151 -6.64 -7.02 -11.63
N LYS A 152 -7.78 -7.64 -11.93
CA LYS A 152 -8.41 -7.61 -13.27
C LYS A 152 -8.72 -6.20 -13.76
N SER A 153 -9.11 -5.30 -12.85
CA SER A 153 -9.40 -3.91 -13.19
C SER A 153 -8.16 -3.07 -13.47
N GLY A 154 -6.96 -3.59 -13.17
CA GLY A 154 -5.70 -2.86 -13.29
C GLY A 154 -5.42 -1.87 -12.16
N LYS A 155 -6.28 -1.76 -11.15
CA LYS A 155 -6.09 -0.88 -9.99
C LYS A 155 -4.94 -1.33 -9.10
N VAL A 156 -4.70 -2.64 -9.06
CA VAL A 156 -3.64 -3.28 -8.27
C VAL A 156 -2.90 -4.26 -9.18
N LYS A 157 -1.58 -4.24 -9.14
CA LYS A 157 -0.75 -5.13 -9.96
C LYS A 157 -0.59 -6.51 -9.33
N ALA A 158 -0.42 -6.55 -8.00
CA ALA A 158 -0.30 -7.79 -7.23
C ALA A 158 -0.87 -7.66 -5.83
N ILE A 159 -1.19 -8.81 -5.24
CA ILE A 159 -1.76 -8.96 -3.91
C ILE A 159 -0.80 -9.74 -3.03
N GLY A 160 -0.76 -9.37 -1.76
CA GLY A 160 -0.08 -10.10 -0.71
C GLY A 160 -0.78 -9.90 0.63
N VAL A 161 -0.15 -10.39 1.68
CA VAL A 161 -0.65 -10.29 3.04
C VAL A 161 0.46 -9.87 4.00
N SER A 162 0.08 -9.26 5.10
CA SER A 162 0.96 -8.81 6.17
C SER A 162 0.50 -9.41 7.50
N ASN A 163 1.44 -9.90 8.32
CA ASN A 163 1.13 -10.48 9.63
C ASN A 163 0.27 -11.75 9.59
N PHE A 164 0.06 -12.34 8.44
CA PHE A 164 -0.65 -13.61 8.29
C PHE A 164 0.27 -14.78 8.71
N ARG A 165 -0.34 -15.83 9.21
CA ARG A 165 0.31 -17.13 9.33
C ARG A 165 0.27 -17.84 7.98
N PRO A 166 1.23 -18.74 7.67
CA PRO A 166 1.29 -19.41 6.37
C PRO A 166 -0.02 -20.10 5.97
N TRP A 167 -0.72 -20.73 6.92
CA TRP A 167 -1.98 -21.41 6.66
C TRP A 167 -3.15 -20.46 6.40
N ASP A 168 -3.17 -19.28 7.02
CA ASP A 168 -4.19 -18.26 6.74
C ASP A 168 -4.03 -17.72 5.31
N TRP A 169 -2.77 -17.50 4.87
CA TRP A 169 -2.47 -17.14 3.49
C TRP A 169 -2.84 -18.24 2.51
N SER A 170 -2.47 -19.49 2.80
CA SER A 170 -2.79 -20.63 1.93
C SER A 170 -4.30 -20.80 1.75
N LEU A 171 -5.08 -20.56 2.80
CA LEU A 171 -6.55 -20.62 2.72
C LEU A 171 -7.10 -19.55 1.77
N LEU A 172 -6.67 -18.28 1.94
CA LEU A 172 -7.10 -17.19 1.06
C LEU A 172 -6.66 -17.44 -0.39
N GLN A 173 -5.41 -17.83 -0.58
CA GLN A 173 -4.85 -18.09 -1.91
C GLN A 173 -5.56 -19.22 -2.64
N SER A 174 -6.01 -20.24 -1.92
CA SER A 174 -6.75 -21.38 -2.53
C SER A 174 -8.08 -20.97 -3.19
N SER A 175 -8.64 -19.84 -2.80
CA SER A 175 -9.87 -19.28 -3.38
C SER A 175 -9.62 -18.20 -4.43
N MET A 176 -8.36 -17.78 -4.63
CA MET A 176 -7.98 -16.79 -5.63
C MET A 176 -7.69 -17.44 -6.98
N GLN A 177 -7.94 -16.69 -8.07
CA GLN A 177 -7.66 -17.09 -9.45
C GLN A 177 -6.40 -16.45 -10.03
N ASN A 178 -5.86 -15.42 -9.36
CA ASN A 178 -4.68 -14.66 -9.79
C ASN A 178 -3.59 -14.64 -8.73
#